data_8a67b32b1bdd93b8ea77fbdd6e68ebbc
#
_entry.id   8a67b32b1bdd93b8ea77fbdd6e68ebbc
#
_cell.length_a   1.000
_cell.length_b   1.000
_cell.length_c   1.000
_cell.angle_alpha   90.00
_cell.angle_beta   90.00
_cell.angle_gamma   90.00
#
_symmetry.space_group_name_H-M   'P 1'
#
loop_
_entity.id
_entity.type
_entity.pdbx_description
1 polymer ?
#
loop_
_entity_poly.entity_id
_entity_poly.type
_entity_poly.pdbx_seq_one_letter_code
_entity_poly.pdbx_strand_id
1 'polypeptide(L)'
;MDDGKMLQAMRSGTKSPIMKFFLLFLAGGFALWGIGDGTTGLIGGSDKAVSAGEESVSPRQVAMEFERTRRNFLPNSSVGEALQGGLLNDIMGAMSRDVLFRAENRSLGLTVTRDMQRNAIVNEGSFKDELGNFSEGRFMQTLANAGMSEGEYLQRVDGVLMRDQLVGALASGSRFDEASARIVAAYDLERRRVRLTSFPVTPETIEAPTESTLAAYFAENKSVYDAPELRSATVASISADLIASSIEITGAEIQTAFENRIDEFSTPETRRIRQMVFDDRATADTALSRLTAREDFATVAADMLDWTEADTDLGTVTKSALDPALADVAFATATGTPAGPVETAFGQHILVVDAITEGGVAKLGDVKEKIVDALRAENSIGILYDKVNEFEDALGSGATLAEAAAKVGGTLAEINNVSRNGLDIDGNAVHGDGTDLIQDSAVLDLIWTSAVNETSVIQEGADDMFFAVRVNSQSPQSERSLNDVKSRAIADWKLVQAIKKAKASAEAAAKANYDNGTISEPFRRNGLGLDHQAAGLIANKAFSQATGASSIVETGSEAIAVKTIEIVTAKDAEINETSKIVIEVMNNAMKEDMLNMVLLSLSEKHDLQLNVAPVQQLLVGSQQ
;
A
#
# COMPACT_ATOMS: atom_id res chain seq x y z
N MET A 1 -26.75 -10.97 -54.72
CA MET A 1 -27.18 -12.37 -54.91
C MET A 1 -26.08 -13.24 -54.37
N ASP A 2 -26.20 -13.69 -53.10
CA ASP A 2 -25.82 -15.05 -52.69
C ASP A 2 -25.82 -15.28 -51.17
N ASP A 3 -26.59 -14.50 -50.39
CA ASP A 3 -26.73 -14.71 -48.94
C ASP A 3 -27.63 -15.90 -48.55
N GLY A 4 -28.42 -16.42 -49.53
CA GLY A 4 -29.32 -17.57 -49.30
C GLY A 4 -28.63 -18.93 -49.27
N LYS A 5 -27.47 -19.08 -49.91
CA LYS A 5 -26.77 -20.38 -50.01
C LYS A 5 -25.90 -20.68 -48.78
N MET A 6 -25.41 -19.65 -48.08
CA MET A 6 -24.58 -19.83 -46.87
C MET A 6 -25.41 -20.30 -45.68
N LEU A 7 -26.62 -19.76 -45.52
CA LEU A 7 -27.57 -20.19 -44.45
C LEU A 7 -28.13 -21.60 -44.70
N GLN A 8 -28.25 -22.01 -45.97
CA GLN A 8 -28.71 -23.37 -46.33
C GLN A 8 -27.60 -24.42 -46.12
N ALA A 9 -26.31 -24.06 -46.32
CA ALA A 9 -25.18 -24.91 -46.06
C ALA A 9 -24.97 -25.13 -44.53
N MET A 10 -25.20 -24.12 -43.70
CA MET A 10 -25.15 -24.27 -42.22
C MET A 10 -26.31 -25.15 -41.71
N ARG A 11 -27.49 -25.09 -42.34
CA ARG A 11 -28.65 -25.90 -41.94
C ARG A 11 -28.55 -27.37 -42.38
N SER A 12 -27.78 -27.69 -43.42
CA SER A 12 -27.53 -29.06 -43.87
C SER A 12 -26.41 -29.75 -43.10
N GLY A 13 -25.42 -28.96 -42.55
CA GLY A 13 -24.32 -29.47 -41.72
C GLY A 13 -24.80 -30.08 -40.41
N THR A 14 -25.89 -29.60 -39.83
CA THR A 14 -26.45 -30.12 -38.55
C THR A 14 -27.11 -31.51 -38.69
N LYS A 15 -27.36 -31.98 -39.91
CA LYS A 15 -27.94 -33.33 -40.17
C LYS A 15 -26.88 -34.41 -40.40
N SER A 16 -25.61 -34.05 -40.48
CA SER A 16 -24.49 -35.00 -40.62
C SER A 16 -24.37 -35.88 -39.36
N PRO A 17 -24.20 -37.21 -39.53
CA PRO A 17 -23.98 -38.10 -38.39
C PRO A 17 -22.72 -37.73 -37.57
N ILE A 18 -21.71 -37.12 -38.20
CA ILE A 18 -20.49 -36.64 -37.55
C ILE A 18 -20.79 -35.44 -36.64
N MET A 19 -21.63 -34.49 -37.08
CA MET A 19 -22.04 -33.35 -36.28
C MET A 19 -22.94 -33.76 -35.09
N LYS A 20 -23.78 -34.77 -35.27
CA LYS A 20 -24.58 -35.34 -34.19
C LYS A 20 -23.68 -36.03 -33.14
N PHE A 21 -22.64 -36.73 -33.57
CA PHE A 21 -21.67 -37.36 -32.69
C PHE A 21 -20.84 -36.32 -31.96
N PHE A 22 -20.44 -35.25 -32.64
CA PHE A 22 -19.72 -34.12 -32.02
C PHE A 22 -20.58 -33.36 -31.00
N LEU A 23 -21.87 -33.10 -31.33
CA LEU A 23 -22.81 -32.48 -30.39
C LEU A 23 -23.12 -33.41 -29.19
N LEU A 24 -23.16 -34.72 -29.41
CA LEU A 24 -23.36 -35.70 -28.33
C LEU A 24 -22.12 -35.83 -27.46
N PHE A 25 -20.91 -35.70 -28.04
CA PHE A 25 -19.64 -35.67 -27.33
C PHE A 25 -19.47 -34.36 -26.51
N LEU A 26 -19.87 -33.22 -27.09
CA LEU A 26 -19.90 -31.93 -26.42
C LEU A 26 -20.94 -31.92 -25.28
N ALA A 27 -22.14 -32.45 -25.50
CA ALA A 27 -23.15 -32.60 -24.45
C ALA A 27 -22.71 -33.58 -23.38
N GLY A 28 -22.03 -34.68 -23.73
CA GLY A 28 -21.43 -35.63 -22.79
C GLY A 28 -20.26 -35.02 -22.03
N GLY A 29 -19.44 -34.20 -22.67
CA GLY A 29 -18.35 -33.44 -22.03
C GLY A 29 -18.87 -32.41 -21.04
N PHE A 30 -19.93 -31.72 -21.35
CA PHE A 30 -20.59 -30.81 -20.41
C PHE A 30 -21.31 -31.53 -19.28
N ALA A 31 -21.84 -32.73 -19.54
CA ALA A 31 -22.44 -33.58 -18.48
C ALA A 31 -21.39 -34.20 -17.54
N LEU A 32 -20.17 -34.48 -18.05
CA LEU A 32 -19.05 -34.96 -17.25
C LEU A 32 -18.25 -33.84 -16.57
N TRP A 33 -18.40 -32.60 -17.01
CA TRP A 33 -17.69 -31.41 -16.48
C TRP A 33 -18.62 -30.45 -15.75
N GLY A 34 -19.60 -30.95 -14.99
CA GLY A 34 -20.22 -30.14 -13.95
C GLY A 34 -21.49 -29.39 -14.31
N ILE A 35 -22.31 -29.83 -15.30
CA ILE A 35 -23.71 -29.42 -15.36
C ILE A 35 -24.61 -30.25 -14.41
N GLY A 36 -24.03 -31.24 -13.68
CA GLY A 36 -24.73 -32.01 -12.64
C GLY A 36 -25.03 -31.21 -11.37
N ASP A 37 -24.28 -30.13 -11.09
CA ASP A 37 -24.44 -29.39 -9.83
C ASP A 37 -25.27 -28.09 -9.97
N GLY A 38 -25.53 -27.64 -11.20
CA GLY A 38 -26.28 -26.39 -11.44
C GLY A 38 -27.79 -26.49 -11.37
N THR A 39 -28.37 -27.71 -11.34
CA THR A 39 -29.84 -27.89 -11.34
C THR A 39 -30.42 -28.38 -10.00
N THR A 40 -29.60 -28.85 -9.08
CA THR A 40 -30.04 -29.14 -7.71
C THR A 40 -30.01 -27.89 -6.81
N GLY A 41 -29.33 -26.79 -7.24
CA GLY A 41 -29.29 -25.50 -6.55
C GLY A 41 -30.57 -24.65 -6.67
N LEU A 42 -31.56 -25.06 -7.49
CA LEU A 42 -32.80 -24.30 -7.68
C LEU A 42 -33.94 -24.68 -6.72
N ILE A 43 -33.74 -25.67 -5.84
CA ILE A 43 -34.78 -26.10 -4.84
C ILE A 43 -34.13 -26.45 -3.46
N GLY A 44 -32.99 -25.89 -3.13
CA GLY A 44 -32.37 -26.00 -1.81
C GLY A 44 -31.07 -25.26 -1.83
N GLY A 45 -31.11 -23.98 -1.55
CA GLY A 45 -29.88 -23.20 -1.36
C GLY A 45 -29.02 -23.91 -0.32
N SER A 46 -27.79 -24.29 -0.65
CA SER A 46 -26.92 -24.88 0.33
C SER A 46 -26.71 -23.84 1.44
N ASP A 47 -27.21 -24.10 2.65
CA ASP A 47 -27.05 -23.24 3.85
C ASP A 47 -25.57 -23.14 4.28
N LYS A 48 -24.64 -23.51 3.40
CA LYS A 48 -23.22 -23.60 3.69
C LYS A 48 -22.41 -22.73 2.72
N ALA A 49 -21.60 -21.84 3.27
CA ALA A 49 -20.62 -21.05 2.51
C ALA A 49 -19.25 -21.76 2.45
N VAL A 50 -18.87 -22.40 3.56
CA VAL A 50 -17.68 -23.23 3.68
C VAL A 50 -18.07 -24.54 4.31
N SER A 51 -17.62 -25.67 3.78
CA SER A 51 -17.83 -26.97 4.45
C SER A 51 -16.64 -27.91 4.21
N ALA A 52 -16.34 -28.72 5.23
CA ALA A 52 -15.35 -29.81 5.17
C ALA A 52 -15.84 -30.97 6.04
N GLY A 53 -16.14 -32.09 5.44
CA GLY A 53 -16.78 -33.23 6.12
C GLY A 53 -18.13 -32.83 6.73
N GLU A 54 -18.28 -33.02 8.05
CA GLU A 54 -19.51 -32.63 8.80
C GLU A 54 -19.50 -31.18 9.27
N GLU A 55 -18.35 -30.49 9.24
CA GLU A 55 -18.20 -29.11 9.71
C GLU A 55 -18.57 -28.12 8.60
N SER A 56 -19.19 -27.01 8.99
CA SER A 56 -19.57 -25.98 8.02
C SER A 56 -19.75 -24.61 8.66
N VAL A 57 -19.69 -23.57 7.82
CA VAL A 57 -20.02 -22.17 8.13
C VAL A 57 -21.10 -21.71 7.16
N SER A 58 -22.13 -21.04 7.69
CA SER A 58 -23.23 -20.51 6.88
C SER A 58 -22.85 -19.22 6.15
N PRO A 59 -23.52 -18.88 5.04
CA PRO A 59 -23.31 -17.61 4.33
C PRO A 59 -23.52 -16.38 5.22
N ARG A 60 -24.46 -16.47 6.17
CA ARG A 60 -24.76 -15.39 7.11
C ARG A 60 -23.60 -15.13 8.09
N GLN A 61 -22.95 -16.18 8.56
CA GLN A 61 -21.77 -16.04 9.44
C GLN A 61 -20.61 -15.39 8.70
N VAL A 62 -20.36 -15.78 7.44
CA VAL A 62 -19.33 -15.14 6.60
C VAL A 62 -19.67 -13.66 6.36
N ALA A 63 -20.91 -13.34 6.04
CA ALA A 63 -21.34 -11.96 5.81
C ALA A 63 -21.22 -11.09 7.09
N MET A 64 -21.55 -11.63 8.25
CA MET A 64 -21.37 -10.91 9.53
C MET A 64 -19.89 -10.64 9.83
N GLU A 65 -19.00 -11.62 9.59
CA GLU A 65 -17.56 -11.43 9.77
C GLU A 65 -16.98 -10.43 8.77
N PHE A 66 -17.47 -10.45 7.51
CA PHE A 66 -17.11 -9.47 6.51
C PHE A 66 -17.45 -8.04 6.97
N GLU A 67 -18.69 -7.81 7.39
CA GLU A 67 -19.13 -6.50 7.86
C GLU A 67 -18.37 -6.04 9.11
N ARG A 68 -18.08 -6.96 10.04
CA ARG A 68 -17.29 -6.64 11.24
C ARG A 68 -15.87 -6.24 10.87
N THR A 69 -15.20 -7.02 10.01
CA THR A 69 -13.83 -6.77 9.60
C THR A 69 -13.73 -5.47 8.78
N ARG A 70 -14.67 -5.26 7.86
CA ARG A 70 -14.74 -4.02 7.08
C ARG A 70 -14.85 -2.79 7.97
N ARG A 71 -15.81 -2.78 8.93
CA ARG A 71 -16.00 -1.63 9.85
C ARG A 71 -14.80 -1.36 10.73
N ASN A 72 -14.08 -2.38 11.16
CA ASN A 72 -12.96 -2.23 12.08
C ASN A 72 -11.65 -1.81 11.37
N PHE A 73 -11.40 -2.32 10.16
CA PHE A 73 -10.12 -2.10 9.46
C PHE A 73 -10.24 -1.23 8.21
N LEU A 74 -11.44 -1.10 7.64
CA LEU A 74 -11.71 -0.32 6.43
C LEU A 74 -12.98 0.55 6.63
N PRO A 75 -13.05 1.40 7.66
CA PRO A 75 -14.28 2.10 8.05
C PRO A 75 -14.85 3.00 6.96
N ASN A 76 -14.01 3.53 6.08
CA ASN A 76 -14.40 4.44 5.00
C ASN A 76 -14.67 3.73 3.66
N SER A 77 -14.47 2.41 3.57
CA SER A 77 -14.70 1.66 2.34
C SER A 77 -16.14 1.17 2.23
N SER A 78 -16.72 1.30 1.06
CA SER A 78 -18.00 0.66 0.72
C SER A 78 -17.86 -0.88 0.68
N VAL A 79 -18.99 -1.57 0.72
CA VAL A 79 -19.01 -3.05 0.54
C VAL A 79 -18.42 -3.44 -0.81
N GLY A 80 -18.72 -2.66 -1.87
CA GLY A 80 -18.21 -2.90 -3.22
C GLY A 80 -16.69 -2.82 -3.29
N GLU A 81 -16.09 -1.77 -2.75
CA GLU A 81 -14.63 -1.58 -2.69
C GLU A 81 -13.95 -2.68 -1.86
N ALA A 82 -14.52 -3.04 -0.71
CA ALA A 82 -13.99 -4.12 0.12
C ALA A 82 -14.05 -5.49 -0.58
N LEU A 83 -15.09 -5.75 -1.37
CA LEU A 83 -15.20 -6.95 -2.21
C LEU A 83 -14.13 -6.97 -3.31
N GLN A 84 -13.93 -5.84 -4.02
CA GLN A 84 -12.89 -5.70 -5.05
C GLN A 84 -11.48 -5.80 -4.45
N GLY A 85 -11.28 -5.28 -3.23
CA GLY A 85 -10.04 -5.40 -2.48
C GLY A 85 -9.73 -6.80 -1.95
N GLY A 86 -10.60 -7.80 -2.17
CA GLY A 86 -10.35 -9.20 -1.84
C GLY A 86 -10.70 -9.60 -0.40
N LEU A 87 -11.27 -8.69 0.42
CA LEU A 87 -11.61 -8.97 1.82
C LEU A 87 -12.47 -10.24 2.00
N LEU A 88 -13.39 -10.51 1.08
CA LEU A 88 -14.22 -11.73 1.15
C LEU A 88 -13.38 -13.00 0.99
N ASN A 89 -12.41 -12.99 0.09
CA ASN A 89 -11.51 -14.14 -0.14
C ASN A 89 -10.66 -14.40 1.11
N ASP A 90 -10.15 -13.36 1.76
CA ASP A 90 -9.36 -13.49 2.99
C ASP A 90 -10.18 -14.09 4.13
N ILE A 91 -11.42 -13.64 4.30
CA ILE A 91 -12.34 -14.17 5.33
C ILE A 91 -12.74 -15.62 5.02
N MET A 92 -13.09 -15.91 3.78
CA MET A 92 -13.41 -17.28 3.35
C MET A 92 -12.21 -18.22 3.58
N GLY A 93 -10.99 -17.75 3.26
CA GLY A 93 -9.74 -18.49 3.52
C GLY A 93 -9.51 -18.74 5.02
N ALA A 94 -9.73 -17.74 5.88
CA ALA A 94 -9.62 -17.90 7.32
C ALA A 94 -10.64 -18.89 7.87
N MET A 95 -11.89 -18.76 7.47
CA MET A 95 -12.96 -19.68 7.89
C MET A 95 -12.77 -21.11 7.36
N SER A 96 -12.20 -21.27 6.17
CA SER A 96 -11.84 -22.58 5.63
C SER A 96 -10.81 -23.29 6.50
N ARG A 97 -9.79 -22.58 6.95
CA ARG A 97 -8.79 -23.12 7.89
C ARG A 97 -9.45 -23.62 9.18
N ASP A 98 -10.34 -22.83 9.76
CA ASP A 98 -11.05 -23.18 11.00
C ASP A 98 -11.94 -24.42 10.82
N VAL A 99 -12.67 -24.50 9.71
CA VAL A 99 -13.52 -25.65 9.38
C VAL A 99 -12.69 -26.91 9.20
N LEU A 100 -11.56 -26.83 8.48
CA LEU A 100 -10.65 -27.95 8.28
C LEU A 100 -10.07 -28.48 9.60
N PHE A 101 -9.63 -27.58 10.48
CA PHE A 101 -9.12 -27.99 11.80
C PHE A 101 -10.20 -28.62 12.66
N ARG A 102 -11.42 -28.10 12.65
CA ARG A 102 -12.54 -28.71 13.38
C ARG A 102 -12.88 -30.11 12.84
N ALA A 103 -12.92 -30.25 11.50
CA ALA A 103 -13.18 -31.54 10.87
C ALA A 103 -12.11 -32.58 11.22
N GLU A 104 -10.83 -32.19 11.20
CA GLU A 104 -9.73 -33.07 11.56
C GLU A 104 -9.75 -33.42 13.05
N ASN A 105 -9.91 -32.45 13.94
CA ASN A 105 -10.00 -32.71 15.39
C ASN A 105 -11.15 -33.67 15.72
N ARG A 106 -12.31 -33.49 15.07
CA ARG A 106 -13.43 -34.43 15.22
C ARG A 106 -13.05 -35.83 14.74
N SER A 107 -12.40 -35.95 13.60
CA SER A 107 -11.99 -37.24 13.04
C SER A 107 -10.98 -37.98 13.95
N LEU A 108 -10.13 -37.24 14.64
CA LEU A 108 -9.13 -37.73 15.58
C LEU A 108 -9.69 -37.92 17.02
N GLY A 109 -10.91 -37.48 17.28
CA GLY A 109 -11.48 -37.50 18.62
C GLY A 109 -10.84 -36.53 19.62
N LEU A 110 -10.15 -35.49 19.10
CA LEU A 110 -9.56 -34.46 19.94
C LEU A 110 -10.64 -33.50 20.46
N THR A 111 -10.52 -33.11 21.73
CA THR A 111 -11.46 -32.17 22.36
C THR A 111 -10.70 -31.12 23.14
N VAL A 112 -11.26 -29.91 23.17
CA VAL A 112 -10.77 -28.84 24.04
C VAL A 112 -11.53 -28.96 25.38
N THR A 113 -10.77 -29.10 26.46
CA THR A 113 -11.37 -29.17 27.80
C THR A 113 -11.62 -27.76 28.35
N ARG A 114 -12.57 -27.63 29.29
CA ARG A 114 -12.83 -26.35 29.97
C ARG A 114 -11.60 -25.79 30.70
N ASP A 115 -10.73 -26.67 31.20
CA ASP A 115 -9.51 -26.25 31.86
C ASP A 115 -8.51 -25.66 30.85
N MET A 116 -8.44 -26.19 29.65
CA MET A 116 -7.60 -25.63 28.58
C MET A 116 -8.11 -24.25 28.15
N GLN A 117 -9.42 -24.09 27.95
CA GLN A 117 -10.02 -22.79 27.65
C GLN A 117 -9.73 -21.77 28.76
N ARG A 118 -10.02 -22.15 30.02
CA ARG A 118 -9.77 -21.30 31.18
C ARG A 118 -8.32 -20.87 31.28
N ASN A 119 -7.39 -21.80 31.11
CA ASN A 119 -5.95 -21.50 31.17
C ASN A 119 -5.52 -20.57 30.05
N ALA A 120 -6.03 -20.73 28.85
CA ALA A 120 -5.76 -19.82 27.73
C ALA A 120 -6.25 -18.40 28.04
N ILE A 121 -7.48 -18.26 28.56
CA ILE A 121 -8.09 -16.97 28.88
C ILE A 121 -7.37 -16.27 30.05
N VAL A 122 -7.09 -17.00 31.13
CA VAL A 122 -6.45 -16.42 32.31
C VAL A 122 -5.00 -15.99 32.04
N ASN A 123 -4.33 -16.64 31.09
CA ASN A 123 -2.96 -16.29 30.72
C ASN A 123 -2.87 -15.21 29.63
N GLU A 124 -3.98 -14.85 28.99
CA GLU A 124 -4.01 -13.78 27.96
C GLU A 124 -3.71 -12.42 28.58
N GLY A 125 -2.67 -11.74 28.07
CA GLY A 125 -2.18 -10.48 28.63
C GLY A 125 -3.21 -9.35 28.65
N SER A 126 -4.07 -9.29 27.63
CA SER A 126 -5.11 -8.27 27.48
C SER A 126 -6.20 -8.31 28.55
N PHE A 127 -6.31 -9.43 29.30
CA PHE A 127 -7.31 -9.63 30.34
C PHE A 127 -6.73 -9.53 31.76
N LYS A 128 -5.43 -9.18 31.87
CA LYS A 128 -4.77 -9.05 33.17
C LYS A 128 -4.90 -7.63 33.68
N ASP A 129 -5.05 -7.53 35.01
CA ASP A 129 -4.93 -6.27 35.74
C ASP A 129 -3.46 -5.81 35.82
N GLU A 130 -3.24 -4.69 36.47
CA GLU A 130 -1.89 -4.10 36.65
C GLU A 130 -0.97 -4.96 37.51
N LEU A 131 -1.54 -5.86 38.30
CA LEU A 131 -0.79 -6.82 39.13
C LEU A 131 -0.51 -8.14 38.37
N GLY A 132 -0.92 -8.24 37.10
CA GLY A 132 -0.73 -9.42 36.26
C GLY A 132 -1.75 -10.53 36.52
N ASN A 133 -2.82 -10.28 37.31
CA ASN A 133 -3.87 -11.23 37.58
C ASN A 133 -5.00 -11.10 36.57
N PHE A 134 -5.71 -12.19 36.29
CA PHE A 134 -6.90 -12.15 35.43
C PHE A 134 -8.00 -11.27 36.05
N SER A 135 -8.55 -10.36 35.25
CA SER A 135 -9.64 -9.48 35.61
C SER A 135 -10.88 -9.75 34.73
N GLU A 136 -11.95 -10.26 35.34
CA GLU A 136 -13.22 -10.51 34.66
C GLU A 136 -13.81 -9.20 34.08
N GLY A 137 -13.64 -8.07 34.78
CA GLY A 137 -14.08 -6.76 34.28
C GLY A 137 -13.36 -6.34 33.00
N ARG A 138 -12.02 -6.49 32.94
CA ARG A 138 -11.25 -6.23 31.71
C ARG A 138 -11.61 -7.20 30.58
N PHE A 139 -11.82 -8.47 30.90
CA PHE A 139 -12.27 -9.47 29.93
C PHE A 139 -13.59 -9.02 29.27
N MET A 140 -14.62 -8.74 30.07
CA MET A 140 -15.93 -8.32 29.56
C MET A 140 -15.87 -6.99 28.79
N GLN A 141 -15.08 -6.02 29.26
CA GLN A 141 -14.88 -4.75 28.59
C GLN A 141 -14.16 -4.92 27.24
N THR A 142 -13.13 -5.74 27.19
CA THR A 142 -12.39 -6.02 25.93
C THR A 142 -13.30 -6.69 24.90
N LEU A 143 -14.13 -7.65 25.32
CA LEU A 143 -15.11 -8.27 24.43
C LEU A 143 -16.16 -7.28 23.93
N ALA A 144 -16.68 -6.43 24.82
CA ALA A 144 -17.64 -5.39 24.45
C ALA A 144 -17.06 -4.40 23.42
N ASN A 145 -15.82 -3.95 23.64
CA ASN A 145 -15.12 -3.07 22.71
C ASN A 145 -14.86 -3.74 21.35
N ALA A 146 -14.65 -5.06 21.33
CA ALA A 146 -14.50 -5.86 20.11
C ALA A 146 -15.84 -6.24 19.45
N GLY A 147 -16.97 -5.86 20.06
CA GLY A 147 -18.31 -6.22 19.57
C GLY A 147 -18.56 -7.73 19.58
N MET A 148 -17.99 -8.45 20.54
CA MET A 148 -17.99 -9.91 20.60
C MET A 148 -18.67 -10.40 21.90
N SER A 149 -19.49 -11.42 21.80
CA SER A 149 -20.04 -12.11 22.97
C SER A 149 -19.03 -13.09 23.58
N GLU A 150 -19.20 -13.43 24.86
CA GLU A 150 -18.37 -14.44 25.52
C GLU A 150 -18.42 -15.80 24.78
N GLY A 151 -19.61 -16.22 24.31
CA GLY A 151 -19.75 -17.47 23.57
C GLY A 151 -18.97 -17.50 22.25
N GLU A 152 -18.96 -16.39 21.51
CA GLU A 152 -18.17 -16.26 20.28
C GLU A 152 -16.68 -16.26 20.57
N TYR A 153 -16.26 -15.62 21.66
CA TYR A 153 -14.86 -15.63 22.07
C TYR A 153 -14.40 -17.02 22.49
N LEU A 154 -15.21 -17.77 23.27
CA LEU A 154 -14.92 -19.15 23.64
C LEU A 154 -14.77 -20.05 22.40
N GLN A 155 -15.65 -19.92 21.40
CA GLN A 155 -15.50 -20.65 20.13
C GLN A 155 -14.20 -20.32 19.41
N ARG A 156 -13.78 -19.06 19.44
CA ARG A 156 -12.49 -18.63 18.86
C ARG A 156 -11.31 -19.22 19.60
N VAL A 157 -11.35 -19.24 20.94
CA VAL A 157 -10.34 -19.89 21.78
C VAL A 157 -10.26 -21.39 21.48
N ASP A 158 -11.40 -22.05 21.32
CA ASP A 158 -11.45 -23.47 20.93
C ASP A 158 -10.74 -23.70 19.59
N GLY A 159 -11.02 -22.88 18.58
CA GLY A 159 -10.36 -22.95 17.29
C GLY A 159 -8.83 -22.82 17.39
N VAL A 160 -8.35 -21.87 18.20
CA VAL A 160 -6.92 -21.68 18.46
C VAL A 160 -6.31 -22.90 19.16
N LEU A 161 -6.92 -23.37 20.23
CA LEU A 161 -6.43 -24.52 21.01
C LEU A 161 -6.43 -25.80 20.17
N MET A 162 -7.46 -26.00 19.34
CA MET A 162 -7.55 -27.14 18.43
C MET A 162 -6.43 -27.11 17.39
N ARG A 163 -6.20 -25.95 16.79
CA ARG A 163 -5.08 -25.77 15.83
C ARG A 163 -3.74 -26.03 16.50
N ASP A 164 -3.55 -25.49 17.71
CA ASP A 164 -2.28 -25.60 18.42
C ASP A 164 -1.98 -27.06 18.85
N GLN A 165 -3.00 -27.85 19.16
CA GLN A 165 -2.84 -29.29 19.40
C GLN A 165 -2.32 -30.04 18.17
N LEU A 166 -2.88 -29.75 16.98
CA LEU A 166 -2.47 -30.40 15.72
C LEU A 166 -1.12 -29.89 15.24
N VAL A 167 -0.98 -28.58 15.10
CA VAL A 167 0.20 -27.93 14.53
C VAL A 167 1.38 -27.97 15.51
N GLY A 168 1.11 -27.80 16.82
CA GLY A 168 2.13 -27.85 17.85
C GLY A 168 2.84 -29.19 17.93
N ALA A 169 2.08 -30.30 17.79
CA ALA A 169 2.65 -31.64 17.75
C ALA A 169 3.58 -31.84 16.52
N LEU A 170 3.17 -31.34 15.36
CA LEU A 170 3.95 -31.42 14.12
C LEU A 170 5.18 -30.48 14.17
N ALA A 171 4.99 -29.26 14.64
CA ALA A 171 6.04 -28.24 14.69
C ALA A 171 7.11 -28.53 15.76
N SER A 172 6.79 -29.26 16.82
CA SER A 172 7.74 -29.57 17.91
C SER A 172 8.92 -30.44 17.45
N GLY A 173 8.75 -31.19 16.35
CA GLY A 173 9.79 -32.06 15.77
C GLY A 173 10.73 -31.34 14.78
N SER A 174 10.39 -30.16 14.32
CA SER A 174 11.14 -29.45 13.28
C SER A 174 11.84 -28.25 13.89
N ARG A 175 13.16 -28.33 13.98
CA ARG A 175 13.99 -27.20 14.42
C ARG A 175 15.08 -26.98 13.38
N PHE A 176 15.24 -25.73 12.99
CA PHE A 176 16.38 -25.35 12.17
C PHE A 176 17.65 -25.50 13.00
N ASP A 177 18.62 -26.26 12.51
CA ASP A 177 19.80 -26.59 13.29
C ASP A 177 20.77 -25.40 13.40
N GLU A 178 21.49 -25.35 14.52
CA GLU A 178 22.40 -24.25 14.82
C GLU A 178 23.57 -24.17 13.85
N ALA A 179 24.08 -25.28 13.36
CA ALA A 179 25.21 -25.30 12.43
C ALA A 179 24.81 -24.65 11.10
N SER A 180 23.64 -25.02 10.57
CA SER A 180 23.06 -24.38 9.37
C SER A 180 22.80 -22.90 9.58
N ALA A 181 22.25 -22.51 10.73
CA ALA A 181 21.99 -21.09 11.05
C ALA A 181 23.29 -20.27 11.10
N ARG A 182 24.37 -20.83 11.64
CA ARG A 182 25.69 -20.19 11.65
C ARG A 182 26.25 -19.99 10.24
N ILE A 183 26.04 -20.97 9.33
CA ILE A 183 26.45 -20.83 7.93
C ILE A 183 25.69 -19.70 7.24
N VAL A 184 24.37 -19.63 7.43
CA VAL A 184 23.54 -18.55 6.88
C VAL A 184 23.95 -17.20 7.46
N ALA A 185 24.13 -17.11 8.77
CA ALA A 185 24.56 -15.89 9.45
C ALA A 185 25.95 -15.43 8.96
N ALA A 186 26.91 -16.34 8.84
CA ALA A 186 28.25 -16.02 8.34
C ALA A 186 28.21 -15.52 6.88
N TYR A 187 27.37 -16.13 6.05
CA TYR A 187 27.15 -15.70 4.67
C TYR A 187 26.53 -14.32 4.58
N ASP A 188 25.57 -14.01 5.41
CA ASP A 188 24.84 -12.75 5.42
C ASP A 188 25.69 -11.58 6.00
N LEU A 189 26.52 -11.92 6.97
CA LEU A 189 27.41 -10.96 7.64
C LEU A 189 28.74 -10.74 6.90
N GLU A 190 29.06 -11.57 5.90
CA GLU A 190 30.27 -11.38 5.08
C GLU A 190 30.26 -9.98 4.48
N ARG A 191 31.36 -9.28 4.57
CA ARG A 191 31.58 -7.98 3.96
C ARG A 191 32.73 -8.04 2.98
N ARG A 192 32.70 -7.16 1.99
CA ARG A 192 33.79 -7.06 1.03
C ARG A 192 34.30 -5.64 0.95
N ARG A 193 35.62 -5.53 0.72
CA ARG A 193 36.28 -4.29 0.37
C ARG A 193 36.76 -4.39 -1.05
N VAL A 194 36.47 -3.38 -1.85
CA VAL A 194 36.87 -3.32 -3.27
C VAL A 194 37.71 -2.09 -3.56
N ARG A 195 38.48 -2.17 -4.62
CA ARG A 195 39.03 -1.01 -5.30
C ARG A 195 38.20 -0.75 -6.55
N LEU A 196 37.77 0.50 -6.71
CA LEU A 196 36.93 0.96 -7.80
C LEU A 196 37.75 1.93 -8.67
N THR A 197 37.70 1.73 -9.98
CA THR A 197 38.25 2.67 -10.96
C THR A 197 37.18 2.94 -11.99
N SER A 198 36.61 4.15 -11.96
CA SER A 198 35.52 4.57 -12.84
C SER A 198 36.04 5.21 -14.11
N PHE A 199 35.38 4.91 -15.20
CA PHE A 199 35.62 5.47 -16.54
C PHE A 199 34.28 6.05 -17.01
N PRO A 200 34.10 7.38 -16.96
CA PRO A 200 32.84 8.00 -17.34
C PRO A 200 32.58 7.87 -18.85
N VAL A 201 31.30 7.74 -19.19
CA VAL A 201 30.85 7.83 -20.59
C VAL A 201 30.77 9.29 -20.96
N THR A 202 31.67 9.74 -21.86
CA THR A 202 31.82 11.13 -22.25
C THR A 202 31.65 11.31 -23.77
N PRO A 203 30.39 11.35 -24.27
CA PRO A 203 30.10 11.45 -25.71
C PRO A 203 30.68 12.71 -26.36
N GLU A 204 30.84 13.79 -25.60
CA GLU A 204 31.42 15.06 -26.03
C GLU A 204 32.88 14.94 -26.42
N THR A 205 33.62 13.95 -25.90
CA THR A 205 35.04 13.69 -26.25
C THR A 205 35.20 12.85 -27.52
N ILE A 206 34.09 12.35 -28.07
CA ILE A 206 34.11 11.54 -29.30
C ILE A 206 33.98 12.45 -30.50
N GLU A 207 34.93 12.31 -31.44
CA GLU A 207 34.86 13.02 -32.69
C GLU A 207 33.58 12.66 -33.46
N ALA A 208 33.10 13.61 -34.27
CA ALA A 208 31.91 13.34 -35.08
C ALA A 208 32.24 12.25 -36.14
N PRO A 209 31.28 11.37 -36.44
CA PRO A 209 31.47 10.35 -37.48
C PRO A 209 31.60 10.99 -38.86
N THR A 210 32.33 10.31 -39.75
CA THR A 210 32.28 10.68 -41.17
C THR A 210 30.86 10.41 -41.73
N GLU A 211 30.51 11.04 -42.86
CA GLU A 211 29.20 10.82 -43.46
C GLU A 211 28.95 9.35 -43.83
N SER A 212 29.97 8.62 -44.28
CA SER A 212 29.86 7.21 -44.60
C SER A 212 29.64 6.34 -43.35
N THR A 213 30.33 6.67 -42.25
CA THR A 213 30.17 5.99 -40.95
C THR A 213 28.77 6.23 -40.39
N LEU A 214 28.30 7.48 -40.44
CA LEU A 214 26.97 7.84 -39.98
C LEU A 214 25.85 7.16 -40.80
N ALA A 215 26.03 7.11 -42.14
CA ALA A 215 25.09 6.45 -43.04
C ALA A 215 25.01 4.93 -42.75
N ALA A 216 26.14 4.27 -42.49
CA ALA A 216 26.17 2.87 -42.12
C ALA A 216 25.47 2.64 -40.77
N TYR A 217 25.80 3.44 -39.76
CA TYR A 217 25.17 3.37 -38.43
C TYR A 217 23.65 3.57 -38.51
N PHE A 218 23.20 4.58 -39.26
CA PHE A 218 21.79 4.82 -39.47
C PHE A 218 21.09 3.64 -40.17
N ALA A 219 21.70 3.06 -41.21
CA ALA A 219 21.16 1.92 -41.93
C ALA A 219 20.97 0.69 -41.03
N GLU A 220 21.92 0.45 -40.09
CA GLU A 220 21.84 -0.64 -39.10
C GLU A 220 20.76 -0.40 -38.02
N ASN A 221 20.46 0.88 -37.73
CA ASN A 221 19.54 1.27 -36.66
C ASN A 221 18.30 2.00 -37.18
N LYS A 222 17.93 1.83 -38.45
CA LYS A 222 16.88 2.62 -39.13
C LYS A 222 15.57 2.68 -38.36
N SER A 223 15.10 1.55 -37.86
CA SER A 223 13.83 1.44 -37.14
C SER A 223 13.76 2.24 -35.82
N VAL A 224 14.93 2.56 -35.22
CA VAL A 224 14.99 3.40 -34.01
C VAL A 224 14.64 4.87 -34.33
N TYR A 225 14.81 5.25 -35.58
CA TYR A 225 14.58 6.62 -36.06
C TYR A 225 13.26 6.81 -36.79
N ASP A 226 12.49 5.74 -37.00
CA ASP A 226 11.16 5.85 -37.58
C ASP A 226 10.29 6.81 -36.78
N ALA A 227 9.52 7.63 -37.47
CA ALA A 227 8.50 8.44 -36.84
C ALA A 227 7.40 7.52 -36.31
N PRO A 228 7.04 7.59 -35.03
CA PRO A 228 5.88 6.85 -34.51
C PRO A 228 4.60 7.36 -35.17
N GLU A 229 3.51 6.62 -35.03
CA GLU A 229 2.20 7.20 -35.32
C GLU A 229 1.96 8.40 -34.40
N LEU A 230 1.50 9.52 -34.97
CA LEU A 230 1.20 10.75 -34.24
C LEU A 230 -0.25 11.14 -34.47
N ARG A 231 -0.87 11.70 -33.44
CA ARG A 231 -2.21 12.27 -33.50
C ARG A 231 -2.23 13.72 -33.05
N SER A 232 -3.08 14.51 -33.69
CA SER A 232 -3.40 15.84 -33.21
C SER A 232 -4.88 15.88 -32.82
N ALA A 233 -5.19 16.48 -31.68
CA ALA A 233 -6.52 16.52 -31.15
C ALA A 233 -6.84 17.86 -30.49
N THR A 234 -8.10 18.23 -30.48
CA THR A 234 -8.65 19.29 -29.66
C THR A 234 -9.30 18.64 -28.44
N VAL A 235 -8.99 19.11 -27.26
CA VAL A 235 -9.56 18.67 -25.98
C VAL A 235 -10.33 19.82 -25.38
N ALA A 236 -11.60 19.59 -25.08
CA ALA A 236 -12.40 20.50 -24.28
C ALA A 236 -12.54 19.92 -22.87
N SER A 237 -12.30 20.71 -21.84
CA SER A 237 -12.34 20.24 -20.45
C SER A 237 -12.99 21.24 -19.51
N ILE A 238 -13.56 20.72 -18.42
CA ILE A 238 -14.08 21.47 -17.28
C ILE A 238 -13.67 20.74 -16.02
N SER A 239 -13.28 21.48 -14.98
CA SER A 239 -12.86 20.89 -13.70
C SER A 239 -13.46 21.64 -12.52
N ALA A 240 -13.46 20.97 -11.36
CA ALA A 240 -13.88 21.59 -10.09
C ALA A 240 -13.07 22.85 -9.78
N ASP A 241 -11.75 22.83 -10.00
CA ASP A 241 -10.86 23.98 -9.76
C ASP A 241 -11.18 25.17 -10.65
N LEU A 242 -11.47 24.92 -11.93
CA LEU A 242 -11.87 25.98 -12.85
C LEU A 242 -13.16 26.66 -12.39
N ILE A 243 -14.15 25.88 -11.97
CA ILE A 243 -15.42 26.38 -11.44
C ILE A 243 -15.19 27.11 -10.10
N ALA A 244 -14.42 26.51 -9.19
CA ALA A 244 -14.11 27.10 -7.87
C ALA A 244 -13.52 28.50 -8.01
N SER A 245 -12.66 28.73 -9.01
CA SER A 245 -12.06 30.03 -9.28
C SER A 245 -13.09 31.13 -9.64
N SER A 246 -14.25 30.74 -10.18
CA SER A 246 -15.32 31.62 -10.61
C SER A 246 -16.39 31.90 -9.52
N ILE A 247 -16.37 31.12 -8.42
CA ILE A 247 -17.36 31.24 -7.35
C ILE A 247 -17.02 32.42 -6.43
N GLU A 248 -17.95 33.35 -6.32
CA GLU A 248 -17.87 34.43 -5.35
C GLU A 248 -18.48 33.98 -4.01
N ILE A 249 -17.66 33.98 -2.96
CA ILE A 249 -18.10 33.65 -1.59
C ILE A 249 -18.34 34.93 -0.84
N THR A 250 -19.53 35.09 -0.30
CA THR A 250 -19.93 36.31 0.44
C THR A 250 -19.34 36.32 1.86
N GLY A 251 -19.21 37.52 2.44
CA GLY A 251 -18.77 37.67 3.82
C GLY A 251 -19.68 36.96 4.84
N ALA A 252 -20.97 36.84 4.54
CA ALA A 252 -21.92 36.13 5.40
C ALA A 252 -21.70 34.62 5.39
N GLU A 253 -21.41 34.03 4.24
CA GLU A 253 -21.06 32.61 4.11
C GLU A 253 -19.77 32.29 4.84
N ILE A 254 -18.74 33.14 4.71
CA ILE A 254 -17.47 32.99 5.42
C ILE A 254 -17.68 33.01 6.94
N GLN A 255 -18.48 33.96 7.42
CA GLN A 255 -18.80 34.08 8.85
C GLN A 255 -19.53 32.82 9.36
N THR A 256 -20.54 32.38 8.62
CA THR A 256 -21.33 31.18 8.96
C THR A 256 -20.47 29.92 8.96
N ALA A 257 -19.60 29.76 7.96
CA ALA A 257 -18.67 28.60 7.89
C ALA A 257 -17.65 28.62 9.04
N PHE A 258 -17.13 29.79 9.40
CA PHE A 258 -16.25 29.95 10.55
C PHE A 258 -16.95 29.57 11.85
N GLU A 259 -18.18 30.02 12.07
CA GLU A 259 -18.97 29.71 13.28
C GLU A 259 -19.30 28.21 13.36
N ASN A 260 -19.66 27.60 12.24
CA ASN A 260 -19.99 26.15 12.19
C ASN A 260 -18.77 25.25 12.35
N ARG A 261 -17.58 25.74 12.02
CA ARG A 261 -16.31 24.96 12.08
C ARG A 261 -15.36 25.54 13.13
N ILE A 262 -15.87 26.21 14.16
CA ILE A 262 -15.06 26.92 15.15
C ILE A 262 -14.08 25.98 15.87
N ASP A 263 -14.45 24.70 16.03
CA ASP A 263 -13.62 23.69 16.66
C ASP A 263 -12.36 23.38 15.82
N GLU A 264 -12.44 23.49 14.48
CA GLU A 264 -11.29 23.27 13.58
C GLU A 264 -10.27 24.42 13.69
N PHE A 265 -10.70 25.59 14.14
CA PHE A 265 -9.91 26.80 14.30
C PHE A 265 -9.57 27.09 15.76
N SER A 266 -9.88 26.14 16.65
CA SER A 266 -9.66 26.25 18.09
C SER A 266 -8.44 25.44 18.49
N THR A 267 -7.57 26.06 19.27
CA THR A 267 -6.45 25.36 19.91
C THR A 267 -6.82 25.17 21.38
N PRO A 268 -6.87 23.94 21.91
CA PRO A 268 -7.20 23.74 23.31
C PRO A 268 -6.07 24.25 24.20
N GLU A 269 -6.43 24.70 25.42
CA GLU A 269 -5.44 24.97 26.47
C GLU A 269 -4.66 23.69 26.77
N THR A 270 -3.34 23.80 26.86
CA THR A 270 -2.47 22.69 27.27
C THR A 270 -1.65 23.08 28.49
N ARG A 271 -1.40 22.08 29.34
CA ARG A 271 -0.58 22.23 30.54
C ARG A 271 0.52 21.19 30.58
N ARG A 272 1.73 21.62 30.90
CA ARG A 272 2.82 20.70 31.24
C ARG A 272 2.72 20.39 32.70
N ILE A 273 2.61 19.10 33.04
CA ILE A 273 2.31 18.62 34.38
C ILE A 273 3.35 17.62 34.79
N ARG A 274 3.83 17.75 36.03
CA ARG A 274 4.51 16.67 36.76
C ARG A 274 3.58 16.14 37.83
N GLN A 275 3.65 14.83 38.08
CA GLN A 275 2.84 14.17 39.12
C GLN A 275 3.60 13.17 39.94
N MET A 276 3.10 12.88 41.14
CA MET A 276 3.43 11.72 41.98
C MET A 276 2.13 10.97 42.25
N VAL A 277 2.18 9.65 42.29
CA VAL A 277 1.02 8.80 42.57
C VAL A 277 1.31 7.92 43.77
N PHE A 278 0.43 7.94 44.75
CA PHE A 278 0.56 7.21 46.01
C PHE A 278 -0.60 6.25 46.21
N ASP A 279 -0.33 5.11 46.82
CA ASP A 279 -1.36 4.10 47.10
C ASP A 279 -2.38 4.55 48.15
N ASP A 280 -1.94 5.41 49.09
CA ASP A 280 -2.79 5.87 50.18
C ASP A 280 -2.73 7.39 50.37
N ARG A 281 -3.83 7.93 50.90
CA ARG A 281 -4.02 9.36 51.10
C ARG A 281 -3.08 9.95 52.16
N ALA A 282 -2.74 9.22 53.20
CA ALA A 282 -1.91 9.75 54.28
C ALA A 282 -0.47 10.02 53.80
N THR A 283 0.06 9.13 52.96
CA THR A 283 1.37 9.29 52.32
C THR A 283 1.33 10.46 51.32
N ALA A 284 0.25 10.59 50.51
CA ALA A 284 0.07 11.71 49.62
C ALA A 284 -0.05 13.07 50.36
N ASP A 285 -0.80 13.13 51.47
CA ASP A 285 -0.87 14.33 52.33
C ASP A 285 0.50 14.72 52.92
N THR A 286 1.35 13.73 53.22
CA THR A 286 2.73 13.97 53.68
C THR A 286 3.58 14.58 52.56
N ALA A 287 3.50 14.06 51.34
CA ALA A 287 4.17 14.60 50.15
C ALA A 287 3.71 16.04 49.87
N LEU A 288 2.40 16.30 49.89
CA LEU A 288 1.86 17.65 49.71
C LEU A 288 2.35 18.63 50.77
N SER A 289 2.47 18.19 52.02
CA SER A 289 2.98 19.03 53.13
C SER A 289 4.45 19.42 52.90
N ARG A 290 5.29 18.49 52.41
CA ARG A 290 6.70 18.75 52.06
C ARG A 290 6.79 19.77 50.91
N LEU A 291 5.99 19.57 49.84
CA LEU A 291 5.95 20.48 48.71
C LEU A 291 5.45 21.89 49.08
N THR A 292 4.45 21.97 49.97
CA THR A 292 3.94 23.25 50.51
C THR A 292 4.99 23.96 51.35
N ALA A 293 5.88 23.21 52.02
CA ALA A 293 7.07 23.74 52.72
C ALA A 293 8.18 24.16 51.73
N ARG A 294 7.93 24.12 50.40
CA ARG A 294 8.84 24.48 49.31
C ARG A 294 10.01 23.52 49.09
N GLU A 295 9.87 22.27 49.49
CA GLU A 295 10.80 21.23 49.10
C GLU A 295 10.68 20.95 47.60
N ASP A 296 11.76 20.61 46.93
CA ASP A 296 11.76 20.38 45.49
C ASP A 296 10.98 19.13 45.12
N PHE A 297 10.18 19.20 44.01
CA PHE A 297 9.28 18.16 43.58
C PHE A 297 10.01 16.85 43.25
N ALA A 298 11.13 16.93 42.51
CA ALA A 298 11.93 15.76 42.16
C ALA A 298 12.58 15.11 43.41
N THR A 299 12.99 15.93 44.40
CA THR A 299 13.54 15.44 45.68
C THR A 299 12.48 14.67 46.47
N VAL A 300 11.25 15.18 46.53
CA VAL A 300 10.14 14.49 47.23
C VAL A 300 9.77 13.19 46.53
N ALA A 301 9.75 13.21 45.20
CA ALA A 301 9.46 12.02 44.40
C ALA A 301 10.53 10.92 44.56
N ALA A 302 11.81 11.30 44.55
CA ALA A 302 12.91 10.36 44.78
C ALA A 302 12.88 9.75 46.18
N ASP A 303 12.65 10.58 47.22
CA ASP A 303 12.65 10.14 48.61
C ASP A 303 11.45 9.24 48.96
N MET A 304 10.29 9.51 48.39
CA MET A 304 9.05 8.83 48.80
C MET A 304 8.62 7.70 47.87
N LEU A 305 9.03 7.75 46.60
CA LEU A 305 8.60 6.80 45.56
C LEU A 305 9.77 6.11 44.84
N ASP A 306 11.02 6.52 45.09
CA ASP A 306 12.20 6.11 44.31
C ASP A 306 12.06 6.46 42.80
N TRP A 307 11.35 7.56 42.52
CA TRP A 307 11.12 8.05 41.18
C TRP A 307 12.19 9.03 40.73
N THR A 308 12.58 8.96 39.48
CA THR A 308 13.42 9.97 38.83
C THR A 308 12.57 11.16 38.35
N GLU A 309 13.20 12.25 37.94
CA GLU A 309 12.51 13.40 37.35
C GLU A 309 11.70 12.99 36.10
N ALA A 310 12.21 12.05 35.31
CA ALA A 310 11.52 11.54 34.13
C ALA A 310 10.25 10.76 34.50
N ASP A 311 10.22 10.06 35.62
CA ASP A 311 9.05 9.31 36.08
C ASP A 311 7.93 10.23 36.55
N THR A 312 8.23 11.46 36.91
CA THR A 312 7.24 12.47 37.33
C THR A 312 6.61 13.21 36.16
N ASP A 313 7.25 13.25 34.98
CA ASP A 313 6.82 14.08 33.86
C ASP A 313 5.63 13.45 33.11
N LEU A 314 4.44 14.00 33.30
CA LEU A 314 3.23 13.62 32.53
C LEU A 314 3.22 14.24 31.13
N GLY A 315 4.13 15.15 30.83
CA GLY A 315 4.23 15.88 29.57
C GLY A 315 3.24 17.03 29.44
N THR A 316 3.05 17.48 28.20
CA THR A 316 2.08 18.53 27.86
C THR A 316 0.76 17.89 27.44
N VAL A 317 -0.30 18.16 28.20
CA VAL A 317 -1.60 17.50 28.04
C VAL A 317 -2.72 18.51 27.91
N THR A 318 -3.79 18.13 27.20
CA THR A 318 -5.07 18.84 27.18
C THR A 318 -5.96 18.40 28.34
N LYS A 319 -6.99 19.20 28.66
CA LYS A 319 -7.97 18.83 29.70
C LYS A 319 -8.64 17.47 29.44
N SER A 320 -8.95 17.19 28.17
CA SER A 320 -9.62 15.94 27.75
C SER A 320 -8.71 14.69 27.77
N ALA A 321 -7.40 14.86 27.89
CA ALA A 321 -6.44 13.76 27.93
C ALA A 321 -6.22 13.19 29.34
N LEU A 322 -6.75 13.87 30.38
CA LEU A 322 -6.61 13.46 31.77
C LEU A 322 -7.88 12.78 32.29
N ASP A 323 -7.73 12.01 33.38
CA ASP A 323 -8.88 11.60 34.20
C ASP A 323 -9.69 12.84 34.62
N PRO A 324 -11.03 12.82 34.56
CA PRO A 324 -11.85 13.99 34.84
C PRO A 324 -11.56 14.67 36.19
N ALA A 325 -11.32 13.90 37.26
CA ALA A 325 -11.03 14.43 38.58
C ALA A 325 -9.64 15.11 38.60
N LEU A 326 -8.65 14.52 37.94
CA LEU A 326 -7.31 15.07 37.83
C LEU A 326 -7.29 16.29 36.90
N ALA A 327 -8.07 16.27 35.81
CA ALA A 327 -8.21 17.35 34.85
C ALA A 327 -8.75 18.63 35.52
N ASP A 328 -9.78 18.52 36.34
CA ASP A 328 -10.40 19.66 37.02
C ASP A 328 -9.41 20.34 37.98
N VAL A 329 -8.64 19.57 38.73
CA VAL A 329 -7.62 20.11 39.62
C VAL A 329 -6.42 20.66 38.83
N ALA A 330 -5.91 19.90 37.86
CA ALA A 330 -4.79 20.30 37.03
C ALA A 330 -5.04 21.60 36.27
N PHE A 331 -6.26 21.78 35.74
CA PHE A 331 -6.63 22.98 34.97
C PHE A 331 -7.14 24.16 35.81
N ALA A 332 -7.36 23.96 37.12
CA ALA A 332 -7.61 25.04 38.07
C ALA A 332 -6.33 25.55 38.79
N THR A 333 -5.24 24.77 38.73
CA THR A 333 -4.01 25.04 39.50
C THR A 333 -3.11 26.02 38.74
N ALA A 334 -2.58 27.01 39.50
CA ALA A 334 -1.60 27.95 38.96
C ALA A 334 -0.23 27.32 38.81
N THR A 335 0.59 27.81 37.87
CA THR A 335 1.97 27.35 37.64
C THR A 335 2.80 27.37 38.91
N GLY A 336 3.55 26.28 39.15
CA GLY A 336 4.44 26.11 40.28
C GLY A 336 3.74 25.81 41.62
N THR A 337 2.44 25.67 41.67
CA THR A 337 1.66 25.39 42.87
C THR A 337 1.38 23.89 42.98
N PRO A 338 1.79 23.19 44.04
CA PRO A 338 1.42 21.79 44.26
C PRO A 338 -0.08 21.69 44.58
N ALA A 339 -0.75 20.71 43.98
CA ALA A 339 -2.18 20.45 44.16
C ALA A 339 -2.46 18.96 44.35
N GLY A 340 -3.54 18.67 45.07
CA GLY A 340 -3.96 17.31 45.41
C GLY A 340 -4.13 17.14 46.94
N PRO A 341 -4.24 15.93 47.48
CA PRO A 341 -4.34 14.65 46.73
C PRO A 341 -5.66 14.53 45.96
N VAL A 342 -5.53 14.09 44.71
CA VAL A 342 -6.68 13.77 43.84
C VAL A 342 -6.80 12.27 43.68
N GLU A 343 -7.95 11.73 44.02
CA GLU A 343 -8.21 10.29 43.93
C GLU A 343 -8.63 9.92 42.50
N THR A 344 -7.95 8.93 41.92
CA THR A 344 -8.31 8.29 40.64
C THR A 344 -8.24 6.77 40.79
N ALA A 345 -8.54 6.05 39.74
CA ALA A 345 -8.38 4.59 39.69
C ALA A 345 -6.92 4.12 39.90
N PHE A 346 -5.94 5.02 39.73
CA PHE A 346 -4.52 4.74 39.83
C PHE A 346 -3.92 5.08 41.21
N GLY A 347 -4.68 5.72 42.08
CA GLY A 347 -4.24 6.11 43.42
C GLY A 347 -4.48 7.59 43.71
N GLN A 348 -3.70 8.12 44.66
CA GLN A 348 -3.76 9.50 45.16
C GLN A 348 -2.69 10.34 44.45
N HIS A 349 -3.11 11.27 43.59
CA HIS A 349 -2.22 12.07 42.78
C HIS A 349 -1.88 13.41 43.46
N ILE A 350 -0.62 13.74 43.50
CA ILE A 350 -0.11 15.09 43.76
C ILE A 350 0.48 15.60 42.47
N LEU A 351 0.09 16.77 42.04
CA LEU A 351 0.57 17.37 40.80
C LEU A 351 1.11 18.77 40.96
N VAL A 352 1.95 19.18 40.03
CA VAL A 352 2.39 20.55 39.82
C VAL A 352 2.28 20.90 38.33
N VAL A 353 1.78 22.08 38.02
CA VAL A 353 1.73 22.62 36.64
C VAL A 353 3.00 23.43 36.41
N ASP A 354 3.86 22.97 35.49
CA ASP A 354 5.12 23.68 35.17
C ASP A 354 4.92 24.80 34.14
N ALA A 355 4.00 24.60 33.19
CA ALA A 355 3.69 25.62 32.19
C ALA A 355 2.22 25.52 31.75
N ILE A 356 1.64 26.66 31.38
CA ILE A 356 0.31 26.80 30.82
C ILE A 356 0.47 27.43 29.43
N THR A 357 -0.04 26.77 28.42
CA THR A 357 -0.21 27.37 27.09
C THR A 357 -1.71 27.60 26.89
N GLU A 358 -2.09 28.87 26.89
CA GLU A 358 -3.50 29.22 26.72
C GLU A 358 -4.01 28.73 25.36
N GLY A 359 -5.19 28.15 25.36
CA GLY A 359 -5.93 27.86 24.17
C GLY A 359 -6.53 29.13 23.56
N GLY A 360 -6.99 29.04 22.35
CA GLY A 360 -7.63 30.17 21.70
C GLY A 360 -8.32 29.78 20.40
N VAL A 361 -9.20 30.65 19.94
CA VAL A 361 -9.80 30.52 18.61
C VAL A 361 -9.04 31.46 17.68
N ALA A 362 -8.60 30.93 16.51
CA ALA A 362 -7.98 31.75 15.49
C ALA A 362 -8.93 32.88 15.08
N LYS A 363 -8.41 34.07 14.77
CA LYS A 363 -9.24 35.16 14.28
C LYS A 363 -9.72 34.85 12.87
N LEU A 364 -10.97 35.21 12.57
CA LEU A 364 -11.53 35.00 11.23
C LEU A 364 -10.62 35.53 10.11
N GLY A 365 -9.95 36.68 10.35
CA GLY A 365 -9.01 37.25 9.37
C GLY A 365 -7.84 36.36 9.03
N ASP A 366 -7.35 35.56 10.00
CA ASP A 366 -6.18 34.73 9.84
C ASP A 366 -6.49 33.40 9.09
N VAL A 367 -7.78 32.99 9.08
CA VAL A 367 -8.25 31.72 8.47
C VAL A 367 -9.19 31.94 7.29
N LYS A 368 -9.46 33.21 6.94
CA LYS A 368 -10.44 33.62 5.92
C LYS A 368 -10.17 32.95 4.57
N GLU A 369 -8.93 32.98 4.09
CA GLU A 369 -8.57 32.41 2.80
C GLU A 369 -8.82 30.88 2.80
N LYS A 370 -8.41 30.18 3.86
CA LYS A 370 -8.65 28.74 4.01
C LYS A 370 -10.15 28.40 3.98
N ILE A 371 -11.00 29.24 4.59
CA ILE A 371 -12.45 29.03 4.57
C ILE A 371 -13.02 29.30 3.18
N VAL A 372 -12.56 30.34 2.50
CA VAL A 372 -12.99 30.68 1.14
C VAL A 372 -12.64 29.55 0.18
N ASP A 373 -11.42 29.01 0.25
CA ASP A 373 -10.97 27.93 -0.61
C ASP A 373 -11.77 26.64 -0.33
N ALA A 374 -12.02 26.32 0.94
CA ALA A 374 -12.84 25.17 1.31
C ALA A 374 -14.30 25.30 0.81
N LEU A 375 -14.91 26.47 0.95
CA LEU A 375 -16.27 26.73 0.45
C LEU A 375 -16.35 26.69 -1.08
N ARG A 376 -15.33 27.21 -1.77
CA ARG A 376 -15.24 27.13 -3.22
C ARG A 376 -15.14 25.68 -3.69
N ALA A 377 -14.27 24.90 -3.09
CA ALA A 377 -14.11 23.47 -3.40
C ALA A 377 -15.42 22.71 -3.14
N GLU A 378 -16.08 22.94 -2.02
CA GLU A 378 -17.34 22.28 -1.65
C GLU A 378 -18.48 22.65 -2.64
N ASN A 379 -18.60 23.93 -2.99
CA ASN A 379 -19.65 24.41 -3.89
C ASN A 379 -19.38 24.04 -5.36
N SER A 380 -18.10 23.92 -5.75
CA SER A 380 -17.73 23.63 -7.15
C SER A 380 -18.17 22.27 -7.62
N ILE A 381 -18.16 21.25 -6.75
CA ILE A 381 -18.52 19.86 -7.11
C ILE A 381 -19.97 19.77 -7.60
N GLY A 382 -20.91 20.37 -6.86
CA GLY A 382 -22.33 20.37 -7.28
C GLY A 382 -22.54 21.09 -8.61
N ILE A 383 -21.89 22.25 -8.80
CA ILE A 383 -21.96 23.02 -10.03
C ILE A 383 -21.28 22.28 -11.18
N LEU A 384 -20.20 21.55 -10.93
CA LEU A 384 -19.49 20.78 -11.93
C LEU A 384 -20.40 19.75 -12.61
N TYR A 385 -21.12 18.96 -11.83
CA TYR A 385 -22.03 17.94 -12.41
C TYR A 385 -23.18 18.57 -13.22
N ASP A 386 -23.71 19.71 -12.79
CA ASP A 386 -24.70 20.46 -13.58
C ASP A 386 -24.09 20.95 -14.90
N LYS A 387 -22.85 21.43 -14.87
CA LYS A 387 -22.12 21.88 -16.05
C LYS A 387 -21.72 20.74 -16.99
N VAL A 388 -21.40 19.57 -16.46
CA VAL A 388 -21.13 18.36 -17.25
C VAL A 388 -22.39 17.96 -18.02
N ASN A 389 -23.57 17.96 -17.38
CA ASN A 389 -24.83 17.69 -18.06
C ASN A 389 -25.11 18.72 -19.18
N GLU A 390 -24.88 20.03 -18.92
CA GLU A 390 -25.00 21.08 -19.95
C GLU A 390 -24.02 20.88 -21.10
N PHE A 391 -22.83 20.36 -20.82
CA PHE A 391 -21.79 20.06 -21.80
C PHE A 391 -22.21 18.86 -22.68
N GLU A 392 -22.70 17.77 -22.05
CA GLU A 392 -23.26 16.62 -22.78
C GLU A 392 -24.43 17.00 -23.68
N ASP A 393 -25.37 17.78 -23.16
CA ASP A 393 -26.52 18.27 -23.91
C ASP A 393 -26.11 19.13 -25.11
N ALA A 394 -25.09 19.97 -24.95
CA ALA A 394 -24.56 20.79 -26.02
C ALA A 394 -23.96 19.93 -27.14
N LEU A 395 -23.10 18.97 -26.80
CA LEU A 395 -22.51 18.04 -27.76
C LEU A 395 -23.58 17.16 -28.41
N GLY A 396 -24.54 16.64 -27.64
CA GLY A 396 -25.66 15.84 -28.15
C GLY A 396 -26.57 16.63 -29.09
N SER A 397 -26.66 17.94 -28.97
CA SER A 397 -27.39 18.86 -29.87
C SER A 397 -26.60 19.24 -31.13
N GLY A 398 -25.36 18.75 -31.28
CA GLY A 398 -24.51 19.00 -32.43
C GLY A 398 -23.61 20.24 -32.33
N ALA A 399 -23.41 20.83 -31.14
CA ALA A 399 -22.43 21.89 -30.94
C ALA A 399 -21.01 21.36 -31.18
N THR A 400 -20.11 22.23 -31.62
CA THR A 400 -18.68 21.94 -31.67
C THR A 400 -18.11 21.88 -30.25
N LEU A 401 -16.93 21.25 -30.07
CA LEU A 401 -16.24 21.25 -28.78
C LEU A 401 -16.01 22.66 -28.23
N ALA A 402 -15.65 23.61 -29.10
CA ALA A 402 -15.42 24.99 -28.73
C ALA A 402 -16.69 25.68 -28.21
N GLU A 403 -17.82 25.48 -28.92
CA GLU A 403 -19.12 26.04 -28.52
C GLU A 403 -19.64 25.42 -27.22
N ALA A 404 -19.46 24.09 -27.07
CA ALA A 404 -19.87 23.38 -25.88
C ALA A 404 -19.01 23.76 -24.66
N ALA A 405 -17.69 23.84 -24.81
CA ALA A 405 -16.79 24.32 -23.75
C ALA A 405 -17.12 25.78 -23.34
N ALA A 406 -17.29 26.66 -24.31
CA ALA A 406 -17.65 28.07 -24.03
C ALA A 406 -18.97 28.20 -23.27
N LYS A 407 -19.98 27.37 -23.59
CA LYS A 407 -21.29 27.36 -22.93
C LYS A 407 -21.20 27.06 -21.45
N VAL A 408 -20.30 26.15 -21.06
CA VAL A 408 -20.15 25.72 -19.67
C VAL A 408 -19.05 26.47 -18.92
N GLY A 409 -18.30 27.35 -19.59
CA GLY A 409 -17.14 28.05 -19.04
C GLY A 409 -15.90 27.14 -18.94
N GLY A 410 -15.85 26.08 -19.72
CA GLY A 410 -14.71 25.17 -19.80
C GLY A 410 -13.56 25.74 -20.62
N THR A 411 -12.47 24.98 -20.69
CA THR A 411 -11.26 25.30 -21.46
C THR A 411 -11.19 24.49 -22.75
N LEU A 412 -10.43 25.01 -23.72
CA LEU A 412 -10.12 24.31 -24.96
C LEU A 412 -8.62 24.32 -25.17
N ALA A 413 -8.05 23.16 -25.42
CA ALA A 413 -6.62 23.02 -25.69
C ALA A 413 -6.39 22.25 -26.98
N GLU A 414 -5.33 22.62 -27.72
CA GLU A 414 -4.90 21.91 -28.92
C GLU A 414 -3.63 21.13 -28.66
N ILE A 415 -3.71 19.82 -28.83
CA ILE A 415 -2.59 18.90 -28.71
C ILE A 415 -2.13 18.54 -30.11
N ASN A 416 -0.89 18.85 -30.44
CA ASN A 416 -0.35 18.64 -31.77
C ASN A 416 0.70 17.53 -31.79
N ASN A 417 0.57 16.58 -32.74
CA ASN A 417 1.57 15.57 -33.05
C ASN A 417 2.07 14.78 -31.82
N VAL A 418 1.14 14.29 -31.00
CA VAL A 418 1.44 13.45 -29.85
C VAL A 418 1.47 11.97 -30.25
N SER A 419 2.50 11.26 -29.78
CA SER A 419 2.58 9.80 -29.90
C SER A 419 1.75 9.12 -28.81
N ARG A 420 1.57 7.79 -28.91
CA ARG A 420 0.83 7.01 -27.90
C ARG A 420 1.42 7.08 -26.48
N ASN A 421 2.69 7.44 -26.37
CA ASN A 421 3.38 7.59 -25.07
C ASN A 421 3.40 9.04 -24.59
N GLY A 422 2.66 9.97 -25.20
CA GLY A 422 2.62 11.36 -24.82
C GLY A 422 3.85 12.17 -25.26
N LEU A 423 4.65 11.66 -26.22
CA LEU A 423 5.88 12.27 -26.68
C LEU A 423 5.73 12.82 -28.11
N ASP A 424 6.64 13.73 -28.50
CA ASP A 424 6.74 14.26 -29.85
C ASP A 424 7.38 13.25 -30.84
N ILE A 425 7.55 13.66 -32.09
CA ILE A 425 8.16 12.85 -33.16
C ILE A 425 9.62 12.44 -32.86
N ASP A 426 10.32 13.18 -32.03
CA ASP A 426 11.72 12.93 -31.66
C ASP A 426 11.85 12.17 -30.33
N GLY A 427 10.74 11.88 -29.67
CA GLY A 427 10.69 11.19 -28.39
C GLY A 427 10.89 12.10 -27.17
N ASN A 428 10.75 13.41 -27.34
CA ASN A 428 10.79 14.38 -26.26
C ASN A 428 9.37 14.64 -25.71
N ALA A 429 9.28 15.26 -24.54
CA ALA A 429 8.01 15.72 -24.01
C ALA A 429 7.37 16.74 -24.99
N VAL A 430 6.08 16.61 -25.23
CA VAL A 430 5.31 17.60 -26.03
C VAL A 430 5.27 18.90 -25.26
N HIS A 431 5.43 20.03 -25.93
CA HIS A 431 5.36 21.37 -25.36
C HIS A 431 4.23 22.17 -26.02
N GLY A 432 3.57 23.01 -25.25
CA GLY A 432 2.51 23.91 -25.71
C GLY A 432 1.23 23.80 -24.86
N ASP A 433 0.16 24.39 -25.39
CA ASP A 433 -1.15 24.34 -24.75
C ASP A 433 -1.64 22.89 -24.64
N GLY A 434 -2.18 22.51 -23.48
CA GLY A 434 -2.67 21.15 -23.25
C GLY A 434 -1.61 20.11 -22.87
N THR A 435 -0.36 20.52 -22.64
CA THR A 435 0.72 19.61 -22.18
C THR A 435 0.35 18.90 -20.88
N ASP A 436 -0.32 19.58 -19.95
CA ASP A 436 -0.74 19.02 -18.68
C ASP A 436 -1.85 17.97 -18.89
N LEU A 437 -2.72 18.17 -19.88
CA LEU A 437 -3.81 17.23 -20.19
C LEU A 437 -3.31 15.87 -20.69
N ILE A 438 -2.22 15.84 -21.46
CA ILE A 438 -1.66 14.56 -21.95
C ILE A 438 -0.92 13.75 -20.87
N GLN A 439 -0.70 14.33 -19.69
CA GLN A 439 -0.19 13.59 -18.53
C GLN A 439 -1.30 12.76 -17.88
N ASP A 440 -2.55 13.13 -18.09
CA ASP A 440 -3.69 12.27 -17.74
C ASP A 440 -3.80 11.13 -18.76
N SER A 441 -3.65 9.91 -18.29
CA SER A 441 -3.73 8.71 -19.13
C SER A 441 -5.08 8.55 -19.80
N ALA A 442 -6.18 9.01 -19.17
CA ALA A 442 -7.52 8.92 -19.73
C ALA A 442 -7.67 9.82 -20.97
N VAL A 443 -7.10 11.03 -20.94
CA VAL A 443 -7.07 11.95 -22.09
C VAL A 443 -6.27 11.35 -23.23
N LEU A 444 -5.08 10.82 -22.93
CA LEU A 444 -4.21 10.23 -23.94
C LEU A 444 -4.86 8.97 -24.56
N ASP A 445 -5.42 8.09 -23.73
CA ASP A 445 -6.12 6.90 -24.20
C ASP A 445 -7.33 7.26 -25.07
N LEU A 446 -8.08 8.30 -24.72
CA LEU A 446 -9.22 8.75 -25.51
C LEU A 446 -8.79 9.33 -26.87
N ILE A 447 -7.68 10.07 -26.93
CA ILE A 447 -7.07 10.52 -28.21
C ILE A 447 -6.74 9.31 -29.08
N TRP A 448 -6.27 8.21 -28.49
CA TRP A 448 -5.82 7.02 -29.25
C TRP A 448 -6.93 6.04 -29.59
N THR A 449 -8.04 6.06 -28.89
CA THR A 449 -9.21 5.19 -29.16
C THR A 449 -10.27 5.86 -30.03
N SER A 450 -10.28 7.20 -30.09
CA SER A 450 -11.26 7.96 -30.89
C SER A 450 -10.93 7.92 -32.38
N ALA A 451 -11.95 7.90 -33.20
CA ALA A 451 -11.81 8.01 -34.68
C ALA A 451 -11.49 9.45 -35.09
N VAL A 452 -10.77 9.60 -36.20
CA VAL A 452 -10.43 10.92 -36.75
C VAL A 452 -11.68 11.67 -37.17
N ASN A 453 -11.79 12.94 -36.81
CA ASN A 453 -12.93 13.82 -37.05
C ASN A 453 -14.22 13.49 -36.28
N GLU A 454 -14.18 12.56 -35.33
CA GLU A 454 -15.29 12.29 -34.42
C GLU A 454 -15.02 12.94 -33.06
N THR A 455 -16.09 13.47 -32.44
CA THR A 455 -16.05 13.96 -31.08
C THR A 455 -16.43 12.83 -30.14
N SER A 456 -15.62 12.59 -29.13
CA SER A 456 -15.90 11.56 -28.12
C SER A 456 -17.10 11.93 -27.24
N VAL A 457 -17.61 10.96 -26.50
CA VAL A 457 -18.42 11.23 -25.30
C VAL A 457 -17.54 11.87 -24.22
N ILE A 458 -18.17 12.56 -23.27
CA ILE A 458 -17.47 13.12 -22.12
C ILE A 458 -16.97 11.96 -21.25
N GLN A 459 -15.76 12.11 -20.75
CA GLN A 459 -15.15 11.19 -19.79
C GLN A 459 -14.62 11.97 -18.58
N GLU A 460 -14.54 11.28 -17.45
CA GLU A 460 -13.92 11.75 -16.24
C GLU A 460 -12.43 11.40 -16.26
N GLY A 461 -11.59 12.38 -15.95
CA GLY A 461 -10.14 12.26 -15.79
C GLY A 461 -9.71 12.44 -14.35
N ALA A 462 -8.44 12.76 -14.15
CA ALA A 462 -7.90 13.06 -12.84
C ALA A 462 -8.43 14.40 -12.28
N ASP A 463 -8.37 14.57 -10.96
CA ASP A 463 -8.65 15.84 -10.25
C ASP A 463 -10.03 16.43 -10.56
N ASP A 464 -11.08 15.60 -10.57
CA ASP A 464 -12.46 16.00 -10.85
C ASP A 464 -12.58 16.80 -12.17
N MET A 465 -11.80 16.42 -13.18
CA MET A 465 -11.87 16.98 -14.52
C MET A 465 -12.76 16.12 -15.42
N PHE A 466 -13.65 16.76 -16.15
CA PHE A 466 -14.43 16.13 -17.24
C PHE A 466 -13.98 16.69 -18.58
N PHE A 467 -13.84 15.83 -19.58
CA PHE A 467 -13.31 16.23 -20.88
C PHE A 467 -13.93 15.44 -22.03
N ALA A 468 -13.87 16.05 -23.21
CA ALA A 468 -14.18 15.40 -24.49
C ALA A 468 -13.07 15.72 -25.50
N VAL A 469 -12.81 14.78 -26.38
CA VAL A 469 -11.72 14.84 -27.36
C VAL A 469 -12.28 14.79 -28.78
N ARG A 470 -11.68 15.56 -29.67
CA ARG A 470 -11.84 15.40 -31.12
C ARG A 470 -10.46 15.23 -31.75
N VAL A 471 -10.22 14.08 -32.35
CA VAL A 471 -8.98 13.83 -33.11
C VAL A 471 -9.08 14.56 -34.45
N ASN A 472 -8.20 15.53 -34.66
CA ASN A 472 -8.21 16.38 -35.88
C ASN A 472 -7.44 15.73 -37.01
N SER A 473 -6.35 15.02 -36.71
CA SER A 473 -5.52 14.34 -37.72
C SER A 473 -4.76 13.15 -37.12
N GLN A 474 -4.39 12.24 -37.98
CA GLN A 474 -3.54 11.09 -37.68
C GLN A 474 -2.44 11.02 -38.74
N SER A 475 -1.20 10.95 -38.29
CA SER A 475 -0.03 10.70 -39.16
C SER A 475 0.46 9.28 -38.88
N PRO A 476 0.41 8.36 -39.86
CA PRO A 476 0.84 6.99 -39.65
C PRO A 476 2.34 6.93 -39.38
N GLN A 477 2.78 5.83 -38.75
CA GLN A 477 4.20 5.54 -38.63
C GLN A 477 4.89 5.61 -40.01
N SER A 478 6.04 6.26 -40.07
CA SER A 478 6.76 6.42 -41.32
C SER A 478 8.26 6.39 -41.11
N GLU A 479 8.97 5.93 -42.15
CA GLU A 479 10.43 5.98 -42.18
C GLU A 479 10.92 7.43 -42.29
N ARG A 480 11.93 7.77 -41.51
CA ARG A 480 12.59 9.08 -41.60
C ARG A 480 13.93 8.97 -42.37
N SER A 481 14.30 10.00 -43.07
CA SER A 481 15.57 10.05 -43.73
C SER A 481 16.70 10.39 -42.72
N LEU A 482 17.94 10.00 -43.06
CA LEU A 482 19.09 10.39 -42.24
C LEU A 482 19.21 11.92 -42.07
N ASN A 483 18.80 12.70 -43.06
CA ASN A 483 18.84 14.16 -42.96
C ASN A 483 17.90 14.70 -41.88
N ASP A 484 16.73 14.09 -41.73
CA ASP A 484 15.73 14.51 -40.73
C ASP A 484 16.17 14.24 -39.30
N VAL A 485 17.00 13.21 -39.08
CA VAL A 485 17.46 12.75 -37.77
C VAL A 485 18.95 12.87 -37.55
N LYS A 486 19.64 13.61 -38.42
CA LYS A 486 21.11 13.66 -38.46
C LYS A 486 21.74 14.03 -37.11
N SER A 487 21.21 15.02 -36.44
CA SER A 487 21.75 15.47 -35.14
C SER A 487 21.56 14.38 -34.06
N ARG A 488 20.41 13.74 -34.03
CA ARG A 488 20.10 12.62 -33.09
C ARG A 488 20.98 11.41 -33.40
N ALA A 489 21.11 11.03 -34.68
CA ALA A 489 21.95 9.91 -35.10
C ALA A 489 23.43 10.12 -34.75
N ILE A 490 23.96 11.36 -34.86
CA ILE A 490 25.30 11.71 -34.44
C ILE A 490 25.45 11.59 -32.91
N ALA A 491 24.46 12.08 -32.13
CA ALA A 491 24.50 12.00 -30.69
C ALA A 491 24.47 10.54 -30.21
N ASP A 492 23.57 9.73 -30.75
CA ASP A 492 23.45 8.32 -30.44
C ASP A 492 24.71 7.52 -30.82
N TRP A 493 25.27 7.79 -32.00
CA TRP A 493 26.52 7.16 -32.41
C TRP A 493 27.67 7.53 -31.45
N LYS A 494 27.81 8.81 -31.08
CA LYS A 494 28.81 9.26 -30.10
C LYS A 494 28.63 8.60 -28.75
N LEU A 495 27.40 8.47 -28.27
CA LEU A 495 27.09 7.79 -27.02
C LEU A 495 27.53 6.31 -27.08
N VAL A 496 27.19 5.60 -28.15
CA VAL A 496 27.61 4.20 -28.35
C VAL A 496 29.15 4.07 -28.37
N GLN A 497 29.87 5.00 -29.04
CA GLN A 497 31.34 4.97 -29.04
C GLN A 497 31.92 5.31 -27.67
N ALA A 498 31.32 6.25 -26.94
CA ALA A 498 31.77 6.62 -25.59
C ALA A 498 31.60 5.44 -24.62
N ILE A 499 30.46 4.73 -24.68
CA ILE A 499 30.23 3.52 -23.90
C ILE A 499 31.27 2.44 -24.23
N LYS A 500 31.53 2.19 -25.51
CA LYS A 500 32.56 1.23 -25.95
C LYS A 500 33.94 1.61 -25.42
N LYS A 501 34.30 2.91 -25.46
CA LYS A 501 35.59 3.44 -24.98
C LYS A 501 35.71 3.29 -23.46
N ALA A 502 34.68 3.65 -22.71
CA ALA A 502 34.64 3.51 -21.26
C ALA A 502 34.78 2.03 -20.85
N LYS A 503 34.03 1.15 -21.50
CA LYS A 503 34.11 -0.30 -21.29
C LYS A 503 35.49 -0.86 -21.56
N ALA A 504 36.07 -0.53 -22.70
CA ALA A 504 37.43 -0.98 -23.07
C ALA A 504 38.48 -0.50 -22.06
N SER A 505 38.33 0.73 -21.54
CA SER A 505 39.21 1.27 -20.51
C SER A 505 39.05 0.52 -19.18
N ALA A 506 37.82 0.22 -18.77
CA ALA A 506 37.56 -0.55 -17.58
C ALA A 506 38.07 -2.00 -17.68
N GLU A 507 37.92 -2.64 -18.85
CA GLU A 507 38.48 -3.98 -19.13
C GLU A 507 39.98 -3.98 -19.08
N ALA A 508 40.64 -2.97 -19.67
CA ALA A 508 42.08 -2.83 -19.63
C ALA A 508 42.59 -2.64 -18.19
N ALA A 509 41.92 -1.82 -17.41
CA ALA A 509 42.21 -1.62 -16.00
C ALA A 509 42.03 -2.94 -15.19
N ALA A 510 40.96 -3.65 -15.40
CA ALA A 510 40.70 -4.94 -14.72
C ALA A 510 41.79 -5.96 -15.06
N LYS A 511 42.23 -6.06 -16.33
CA LYS A 511 43.27 -6.99 -16.78
C LYS A 511 44.68 -6.60 -16.28
N ALA A 512 44.98 -5.31 -16.22
CA ALA A 512 46.27 -4.81 -15.77
C ALA A 512 46.48 -4.90 -14.25
N ASN A 513 45.52 -5.43 -13.51
CA ASN A 513 45.52 -5.48 -12.04
C ASN A 513 45.76 -4.07 -11.42
N TYR A 514 45.07 -3.10 -11.94
CA TYR A 514 45.28 -1.67 -11.72
C TYR A 514 45.16 -1.29 -10.24
N ASP A 515 46.17 -0.62 -9.71
CA ASP A 515 46.24 -0.24 -8.30
C ASP A 515 45.80 1.20 -8.01
N ASN A 516 45.47 1.98 -9.06
CA ASN A 516 44.91 3.31 -8.93
C ASN A 516 43.40 3.26 -8.91
N GLY A 517 42.79 3.69 -7.83
CA GLY A 517 41.33 3.71 -7.65
C GLY A 517 40.95 3.94 -6.20
N THR A 518 39.69 4.26 -5.98
CA THR A 518 39.16 4.46 -4.65
C THR A 518 38.93 3.12 -3.96
N ILE A 519 39.41 2.99 -2.72
CA ILE A 519 39.15 1.82 -1.89
C ILE A 519 37.90 2.09 -1.07
N SER A 520 36.95 1.17 -1.14
CA SER A 520 35.72 1.26 -0.36
C SER A 520 35.94 0.92 1.12
N GLU A 521 35.05 1.38 1.98
CA GLU A 521 34.85 0.71 3.27
C GLU A 521 34.24 -0.69 3.07
N PRO A 522 34.33 -1.58 4.06
CA PRO A 522 33.68 -2.88 3.98
C PRO A 522 32.15 -2.74 3.88
N PHE A 523 31.55 -3.31 2.84
CA PHE A 523 30.11 -3.24 2.56
C PHE A 523 29.47 -4.62 2.49
N ARG A 524 28.15 -4.67 2.62
CA ARG A 524 27.35 -5.89 2.60
C ARG A 524 27.02 -6.35 1.18
N ARG A 525 26.54 -7.58 1.04
CA ARG A 525 26.15 -8.24 -0.21
C ARG A 525 25.08 -7.49 -1.00
N ASN A 526 24.19 -6.76 -0.34
CA ASN A 526 23.18 -5.89 -0.98
C ASN A 526 23.70 -4.50 -1.36
N GLY A 527 24.99 -4.23 -1.17
CA GLY A 527 25.61 -2.93 -1.45
C GLY A 527 25.54 -1.93 -0.29
N LEU A 528 24.88 -2.27 0.82
CA LEU A 528 24.79 -1.37 1.98
C LEU A 528 26.17 -1.12 2.59
N GLY A 529 26.52 0.16 2.73
CA GLY A 529 27.84 0.61 3.19
C GLY A 529 28.79 0.99 2.05
N LEU A 530 28.40 0.83 0.78
CA LEU A 530 29.16 1.31 -0.37
C LEU A 530 28.55 2.62 -0.88
N ASP A 531 29.33 3.70 -0.79
CA ASP A 531 28.92 5.02 -1.30
C ASP A 531 29.14 5.09 -2.82
N HIS A 532 28.19 4.54 -3.57
CA HIS A 532 28.18 4.54 -5.03
C HIS A 532 26.77 4.33 -5.59
N GLN A 533 26.40 5.04 -6.66
CA GLN A 533 25.07 4.88 -7.28
C GLN A 533 24.83 3.45 -7.80
N ALA A 534 25.86 2.78 -8.28
CA ALA A 534 25.82 1.40 -8.75
C ALA A 534 26.15 0.37 -7.65
N ALA A 535 25.98 0.70 -6.36
CA ALA A 535 26.39 -0.13 -5.23
C ALA A 535 25.90 -1.58 -5.32
N GLY A 536 24.65 -1.82 -5.71
CA GLY A 536 24.10 -3.17 -5.88
C GLY A 536 24.78 -3.97 -7.00
N LEU A 537 25.07 -3.34 -8.13
CA LEU A 537 25.77 -3.98 -9.25
C LEU A 537 27.23 -4.31 -8.89
N ILE A 538 27.89 -3.38 -8.21
CA ILE A 538 29.26 -3.56 -7.71
C ILE A 538 29.32 -4.68 -6.69
N ALA A 539 28.37 -4.71 -5.74
CA ALA A 539 28.28 -5.75 -4.74
C ALA A 539 28.09 -7.14 -5.39
N ASN A 540 27.17 -7.26 -6.33
CA ASN A 540 26.93 -8.51 -7.05
C ASN A 540 28.22 -9.06 -7.71
N LYS A 541 29.00 -8.19 -8.35
CA LYS A 541 30.32 -8.56 -8.91
C LYS A 541 31.34 -8.88 -7.83
N ALA A 542 31.45 -8.03 -6.81
CA ALA A 542 32.43 -8.22 -5.74
C ALA A 542 32.22 -9.54 -5.00
N PHE A 543 30.97 -9.93 -4.71
CA PHE A 543 30.62 -11.15 -3.98
C PHE A 543 30.68 -12.42 -4.84
N SER A 544 30.76 -12.31 -6.16
CA SER A 544 30.94 -13.43 -7.08
C SER A 544 32.40 -13.75 -7.41
N GLN A 545 33.39 -12.99 -6.90
CA GLN A 545 34.80 -13.14 -7.25
C GLN A 545 35.70 -13.34 -6.02
N ALA A 546 36.83 -13.98 -6.22
CA ALA A 546 37.83 -14.18 -5.16
C ALA A 546 38.61 -12.87 -4.88
N THR A 547 39.31 -12.83 -3.74
CA THR A 547 40.27 -11.77 -3.43
C THR A 547 41.33 -11.66 -4.50
N GLY A 548 41.61 -10.44 -4.96
CA GLY A 548 42.56 -10.14 -6.05
C GLY A 548 41.95 -10.24 -7.45
N ALA A 549 40.77 -10.85 -7.60
CA ALA A 549 40.08 -10.89 -8.88
C ALA A 549 39.42 -9.55 -9.23
N SER A 550 39.36 -9.29 -10.53
CA SER A 550 38.77 -8.06 -11.09
C SER A 550 37.68 -8.40 -12.10
N SER A 551 36.65 -7.59 -12.14
CA SER A 551 35.57 -7.61 -13.13
C SER A 551 35.17 -6.19 -13.50
N ILE A 552 34.21 -6.04 -14.41
CA ILE A 552 33.66 -4.74 -14.76
C ILE A 552 32.16 -4.66 -14.43
N VAL A 553 31.71 -3.46 -14.12
CA VAL A 553 30.31 -3.07 -14.02
C VAL A 553 30.07 -1.97 -15.05
N GLU A 554 29.01 -2.10 -15.83
CA GLU A 554 28.60 -1.12 -16.82
C GLU A 554 27.30 -0.48 -16.37
N THR A 555 27.25 0.85 -16.43
CA THR A 555 26.05 1.65 -16.26
C THR A 555 25.83 2.50 -17.51
N GLY A 556 24.71 3.21 -17.58
CA GLY A 556 24.50 4.15 -18.71
C GLY A 556 25.48 5.33 -18.72
N SER A 557 26.07 5.67 -17.57
CA SER A 557 26.92 6.85 -17.36
C SER A 557 28.42 6.54 -17.20
N GLU A 558 28.80 5.31 -16.86
CA GLU A 558 30.18 4.91 -16.63
C GLU A 558 30.42 3.40 -16.78
N ALA A 559 31.65 3.01 -16.97
CA ALA A 559 32.14 1.65 -16.79
C ALA A 559 33.14 1.61 -15.62
N ILE A 560 33.02 0.66 -14.73
CA ILE A 560 33.77 0.58 -13.49
C ILE A 560 34.55 -0.73 -13.43
N ALA A 561 35.87 -0.64 -13.25
CA ALA A 561 36.69 -1.79 -12.91
C ALA A 561 36.57 -2.02 -11.39
N VAL A 562 36.15 -3.23 -11.00
CA VAL A 562 35.90 -3.64 -9.62
C VAL A 562 36.89 -4.74 -9.26
N LYS A 563 37.82 -4.46 -8.35
CA LYS A 563 38.78 -5.45 -7.83
C LYS A 563 38.45 -5.74 -6.38
N THR A 564 38.14 -6.98 -6.05
CA THR A 564 37.97 -7.41 -4.67
C THR A 564 39.33 -7.50 -3.97
N ILE A 565 39.56 -6.63 -2.99
CA ILE A 565 40.84 -6.56 -2.27
C ILE A 565 40.80 -7.32 -0.95
N GLU A 566 39.63 -7.45 -0.32
CA GLU A 566 39.50 -8.12 0.97
C GLU A 566 38.11 -8.73 1.12
N ILE A 567 38.09 -9.93 1.73
CA ILE A 567 36.89 -10.59 2.22
C ILE A 567 36.94 -10.47 3.74
N VAL A 568 36.03 -9.70 4.33
CA VAL A 568 35.94 -9.45 5.75
C VAL A 568 34.92 -10.42 6.33
N THR A 569 35.40 -11.44 7.03
CA THR A 569 34.52 -12.39 7.73
C THR A 569 34.04 -11.79 9.03
N ALA A 570 32.79 -12.05 9.41
CA ALA A 570 32.24 -11.64 10.68
C ALA A 570 32.92 -12.36 11.85
N LYS A 571 32.91 -11.71 13.02
CA LYS A 571 33.41 -12.32 14.25
C LYS A 571 32.44 -13.39 14.76
N ASP A 572 32.96 -14.41 15.44
CA ASP A 572 32.15 -15.48 16.02
C ASP A 572 31.00 -14.98 16.91
N ALA A 573 31.23 -13.91 17.67
CA ALA A 573 30.19 -13.30 18.50
C ALA A 573 29.03 -12.74 17.65
N GLU A 574 29.33 -12.05 16.55
CA GLU A 574 28.32 -11.51 15.62
C GLU A 574 27.56 -12.63 14.91
N ILE A 575 28.28 -13.69 14.49
CA ILE A 575 27.67 -14.89 13.87
C ILE A 575 26.72 -15.57 14.86
N ASN A 576 27.13 -15.73 16.14
CA ASN A 576 26.31 -16.35 17.16
C ASN A 576 25.02 -15.57 17.45
N GLU A 577 25.08 -14.23 17.52
CA GLU A 577 23.89 -13.41 17.73
C GLU A 577 22.95 -13.47 16.52
N THR A 578 23.49 -13.32 15.32
CA THR A 578 22.68 -13.38 14.09
C THR A 578 22.09 -14.77 13.86
N SER A 579 22.82 -15.84 14.21
CA SER A 579 22.32 -17.21 14.07
C SER A 579 21.07 -17.49 14.93
N LYS A 580 20.92 -16.85 16.10
CA LYS A 580 19.70 -16.95 16.92
C LYS A 580 18.49 -16.37 16.17
N ILE A 581 18.69 -15.22 15.54
CA ILE A 581 17.64 -14.58 14.72
C ILE A 581 17.30 -15.46 13.50
N VAL A 582 18.31 -16.01 12.83
CA VAL A 582 18.11 -16.93 11.71
C VAL A 582 17.31 -18.16 12.15
N ILE A 583 17.64 -18.75 13.29
CA ILE A 583 16.90 -19.91 13.85
C ILE A 583 15.43 -19.54 14.07
N GLU A 584 15.16 -18.39 14.67
CA GLU A 584 13.79 -17.94 14.92
C GLU A 584 13.00 -17.72 13.63
N VAL A 585 13.57 -16.98 12.67
CA VAL A 585 12.95 -16.73 11.37
C VAL A 585 12.68 -18.02 10.60
N MET A 586 13.69 -18.92 10.54
CA MET A 586 13.55 -20.18 9.82
C MET A 586 12.58 -21.14 10.50
N ASN A 587 12.56 -21.18 11.84
CA ASN A 587 11.56 -21.99 12.55
C ASN A 587 10.14 -21.48 12.31
N ASN A 588 9.94 -20.17 12.23
CA ASN A 588 8.63 -19.59 11.92
C ASN A 588 8.23 -19.90 10.47
N ALA A 589 9.14 -19.73 9.51
CA ALA A 589 8.89 -20.11 8.11
C ALA A 589 8.55 -21.60 7.95
N MET A 590 9.32 -22.48 8.61
CA MET A 590 9.04 -23.92 8.60
C MET A 590 7.69 -24.26 9.21
N LYS A 591 7.27 -23.56 10.27
CA LYS A 591 5.93 -23.76 10.86
C LYS A 591 4.82 -23.34 9.88
N GLU A 592 5.00 -22.24 9.17
CA GLU A 592 4.04 -21.78 8.15
C GLU A 592 3.96 -22.75 6.97
N ASP A 593 5.10 -23.22 6.46
CA ASP A 593 5.14 -24.20 5.39
C ASP A 593 4.47 -25.51 5.80
N MET A 594 4.74 -26.00 7.01
CA MET A 594 4.10 -27.18 7.55
C MET A 594 2.59 -26.98 7.70
N LEU A 595 2.17 -25.83 8.20
CA LEU A 595 0.76 -25.48 8.31
C LEU A 595 0.06 -25.52 6.94
N ASN A 596 0.68 -24.91 5.92
CA ASN A 596 0.15 -24.91 4.56
C ASN A 596 0.07 -26.33 3.96
N MET A 597 1.09 -27.15 4.17
CA MET A 597 1.06 -28.57 3.72
C MET A 597 -0.03 -29.37 4.42
N VAL A 598 -0.23 -29.15 5.73
CA VAL A 598 -1.30 -29.80 6.50
C VAL A 598 -2.65 -29.34 5.96
N LEU A 599 -2.87 -28.05 5.76
CA LEU A 599 -4.13 -27.51 5.24
C LEU A 599 -4.47 -28.06 3.85
N LEU A 600 -3.47 -28.18 2.95
CA LEU A 600 -3.66 -28.81 1.64
C LEU A 600 -4.11 -30.27 1.79
N SER A 601 -3.43 -31.05 2.63
CA SER A 601 -3.79 -32.43 2.89
C SER A 601 -5.18 -32.59 3.53
N LEU A 602 -5.53 -31.70 4.46
CA LEU A 602 -6.85 -31.69 5.10
C LEU A 602 -7.94 -31.27 4.13
N SER A 603 -7.67 -30.35 3.19
CA SER A 603 -8.64 -29.95 2.18
C SER A 603 -9.04 -31.10 1.25
N GLU A 604 -8.10 -31.95 0.90
CA GLU A 604 -8.35 -33.17 0.14
C GLU A 604 -9.06 -34.24 1.00
N LYS A 605 -8.57 -34.47 2.22
CA LYS A 605 -9.13 -35.48 3.13
C LYS A 605 -10.58 -35.24 3.50
N HIS A 606 -10.95 -33.99 3.73
CA HIS A 606 -12.28 -33.58 4.21
C HIS A 606 -13.17 -32.99 3.14
N ASP A 607 -12.77 -33.02 1.85
CA ASP A 607 -13.53 -32.51 0.71
C ASP A 607 -14.00 -31.08 0.94
N LEU A 608 -13.04 -30.13 1.06
CA LEU A 608 -13.35 -28.73 1.30
C LEU A 608 -14.17 -28.13 0.14
N GLN A 609 -15.35 -27.64 0.45
CA GLN A 609 -16.24 -26.97 -0.50
C GLN A 609 -16.41 -25.49 -0.14
N LEU A 610 -16.30 -24.63 -1.14
CA LEU A 610 -16.49 -23.18 -1.01
C LEU A 610 -17.64 -22.72 -1.91
N ASN A 611 -18.59 -22.00 -1.33
CA ASN A 611 -19.73 -21.43 -2.05
C ASN A 611 -19.83 -19.93 -1.77
N VAL A 612 -19.22 -19.15 -2.65
CA VAL A 612 -19.11 -17.68 -2.52
C VAL A 612 -20.42 -16.97 -2.89
N ALA A 613 -21.17 -17.50 -3.85
CA ALA A 613 -22.33 -16.82 -4.43
C ALA A 613 -23.41 -16.42 -3.41
N PRO A 614 -23.85 -17.29 -2.47
CA PRO A 614 -24.85 -16.89 -1.46
C PRO A 614 -24.34 -15.79 -0.52
N VAL A 615 -23.03 -15.75 -0.25
CA VAL A 615 -22.44 -14.70 0.59
C VAL A 615 -22.49 -13.35 -0.12
N GLN A 616 -22.07 -13.32 -1.39
CA GLN A 616 -22.13 -12.11 -2.21
C GLN A 616 -23.55 -11.57 -2.34
N GLN A 617 -24.54 -12.45 -2.53
CA GLN A 617 -25.95 -12.05 -2.57
C GLN A 617 -26.41 -11.38 -1.26
N LEU A 618 -26.00 -11.90 -0.11
CA LEU A 618 -26.32 -11.29 1.19
C LEU A 618 -25.65 -9.94 1.37
N LEU A 619 -24.40 -9.78 0.96
CA LEU A 619 -23.65 -8.54 1.10
C LEU A 619 -24.19 -7.43 0.18
N VAL A 620 -24.56 -7.76 -1.06
CA VAL A 620 -25.14 -6.80 -2.02
C VAL A 620 -26.61 -6.53 -1.72
N GLY A 621 -27.38 -7.53 -1.31
CA GLY A 621 -28.81 -7.39 -0.99
C GLY A 621 -29.10 -6.61 0.30
N SER A 622 -28.13 -6.43 1.17
CA SER A 622 -28.26 -5.60 2.39
C SER A 622 -28.15 -4.09 2.14
N GLN A 623 -27.93 -3.67 0.89
CA GLN A 623 -27.82 -2.25 0.47
C GLN A 623 -29.13 -1.71 -0.15
N GLN A 624 -30.18 -2.50 -0.30
CA GLN A 624 -31.53 -2.08 -0.69
C GLN A 624 -32.43 -1.94 0.56
#